data_a6461d8fcbea567ca9d8296681d2d5a7
#
_entry.id   a6461d8fcbea567ca9d8296681d2d5a7
#
_cell.length_a   1.000
_cell.length_b   1.000
_cell.length_c   1.000
_cell.angle_alpha   90.00
_cell.angle_beta   90.00
_cell.angle_gamma   90.00
#
_symmetry.space_group_name_H-M   'P 1'
#
loop_
_entity.id
_entity.type
_entity.pdbx_description
1 polymer ?
#
loop_
_entity_poly.entity_id
_entity_poly.type
_entity_poly.pdbx_seq_one_letter_code
_entity_poly.pdbx_strand_id
1 'polypeptide(L)'
;MGAAALGALVLFAFSGKPAEAPKRSGFVDVAPRSRISYKTENGLPGRKYFPQPMCGGVAVFDFDNDGRLDIFFTNGAHFPELKKTDPSFYNCLLHQTSDGTFEDVTARAGLAGEGLGYNFGVAVGDYDNDGYEDLFICGAQRNTLYHNNGDGTFTDVTAASGIGGKPDNTLSVAAAWFDYDNDGLLDLIVSDYTVWNPKLDYRCTMDSKDYYCDPRRYPSVPPRLYHNLGHGKFEDVTAKSGLAASPAKGMGIAIADFNDDGWPDVFIANDTEPNSLFMNRGNGTFEEKGLELGVAYNDNAHVGSSMGCDAKDFDNDGKVDIFYNNLAGQIWALLKNRGDMFLFYSSAAQIRKLSVPYSGWSNGFIDYNNDGWKDIYSSNGDVDEVNEKSPQHDSMFENVEGRSFVDVSDQMGQDFLHKGYQRGSAFGDLNNDGSLDIVVTSLNESPRILMNGADSGNHWLELSLVGHKSARDAIGAKVKLTTASGRALYNHVAISVGFMSSSDKRVHFGLGSETKIRSIEIRWPSGIRQTLTDVAADRMLKVDEPAK
;
A
#
# COMPACT_ATOMS: atom_id res chain seq x y z
N MET A 1 8.22 -46.77 -66.43
CA MET A 1 6.84 -46.72 -65.97
C MET A 1 6.84 -46.54 -64.49
N GLY A 2 6.62 -45.31 -64.02
CA GLY A 2 6.59 -44.97 -62.61
C GLY A 2 5.37 -44.12 -62.37
N ALA A 3 4.43 -44.63 -61.59
CA ALA A 3 3.21 -43.95 -61.24
C ALA A 3 3.47 -43.02 -60.03
N ALA A 4 3.19 -41.73 -60.19
CA ALA A 4 3.18 -40.73 -59.11
C ALA A 4 1.82 -40.74 -58.43
N ALA A 5 1.79 -40.97 -57.11
CA ALA A 5 0.59 -40.81 -56.29
C ALA A 5 0.52 -39.36 -55.79
N LEU A 6 -0.50 -38.60 -56.20
CA LEU A 6 -0.87 -37.33 -55.61
C LEU A 6 -1.64 -37.56 -54.32
N GLY A 7 -1.06 -37.16 -53.20
CA GLY A 7 -1.77 -37.06 -51.92
C GLY A 7 -2.54 -35.74 -51.83
N ALA A 8 -3.86 -35.79 -51.69
CA ALA A 8 -4.72 -34.65 -51.47
C ALA A 8 -4.66 -34.24 -50.01
N LEU A 9 -4.15 -33.01 -49.71
CA LEU A 9 -4.18 -32.39 -48.40
C LEU A 9 -5.56 -31.77 -48.15
N VAL A 10 -6.35 -32.36 -47.25
CA VAL A 10 -7.64 -31.81 -46.84
C VAL A 10 -7.38 -30.80 -45.73
N LEU A 11 -7.44 -29.51 -46.03
CA LEU A 11 -7.44 -28.44 -45.07
C LEU A 11 -8.83 -28.30 -44.43
N PHE A 12 -8.98 -28.72 -43.18
CA PHE A 12 -10.13 -28.36 -42.37
C PHE A 12 -9.98 -26.91 -41.91
N ALA A 13 -10.74 -26.00 -42.51
CA ALA A 13 -10.90 -24.64 -42.00
C ALA A 13 -11.84 -24.68 -40.79
N PHE A 14 -11.29 -24.56 -39.59
CA PHE A 14 -12.06 -24.26 -38.40
C PHE A 14 -12.49 -22.77 -38.45
N SER A 15 -13.71 -22.49 -38.92
CA SER A 15 -14.37 -21.20 -38.77
C SER A 15 -15.07 -21.13 -37.41
N GLY A 16 -14.30 -21.09 -36.33
CA GLY A 16 -14.80 -20.64 -35.06
C GLY A 16 -14.73 -19.10 -35.05
N LYS A 17 -15.86 -18.40 -34.88
CA LYS A 17 -15.83 -17.00 -34.47
C LYS A 17 -14.97 -16.93 -33.21
N PRO A 18 -14.06 -15.97 -33.06
CA PRO A 18 -13.42 -15.72 -31.77
C PRO A 18 -14.53 -15.54 -30.75
N ALA A 19 -14.46 -16.23 -29.63
CA ALA A 19 -15.33 -15.93 -28.49
C ALA A 19 -15.18 -14.44 -28.20
N GLU A 20 -16.29 -13.70 -28.14
CA GLU A 20 -16.26 -12.34 -27.62
C GLU A 20 -15.61 -12.42 -26.24
N ALA A 21 -14.52 -11.69 -26.04
CA ALA A 21 -13.94 -11.51 -24.72
C ALA A 21 -15.06 -11.00 -23.79
N PRO A 22 -15.16 -11.50 -22.55
CA PRO A 22 -16.16 -11.04 -21.61
C PRO A 22 -16.09 -9.50 -21.55
N LYS A 23 -17.24 -8.85 -21.58
CA LYS A 23 -17.33 -7.40 -21.37
C LYS A 23 -16.82 -7.13 -19.96
N ARG A 24 -15.57 -6.69 -19.83
CA ARG A 24 -15.04 -6.16 -18.56
C ARG A 24 -15.75 -4.83 -18.34
N SER A 25 -16.65 -4.74 -17.35
CA SER A 25 -17.05 -3.46 -16.80
C SER A 25 -15.84 -2.95 -16.01
N GLY A 26 -15.32 -1.78 -16.33
CA GLY A 26 -14.15 -1.23 -15.67
C GLY A 26 -14.50 -0.62 -14.33
N PHE A 27 -13.53 0.04 -13.72
CA PHE A 27 -13.72 0.82 -12.50
C PHE A 27 -14.62 2.04 -12.74
N VAL A 28 -15.52 2.31 -11.77
CA VAL A 28 -16.45 3.43 -11.80
C VAL A 28 -16.23 4.30 -10.55
N ASP A 29 -16.02 5.60 -10.73
CA ASP A 29 -15.87 6.54 -9.63
C ASP A 29 -17.24 6.86 -9.00
N VAL A 30 -17.40 6.45 -7.73
CA VAL A 30 -18.62 6.72 -6.94
C VAL A 30 -18.49 7.93 -6.02
N ALA A 31 -17.32 8.54 -5.89
CA ALA A 31 -17.13 9.72 -5.05
C ALA A 31 -18.12 10.86 -5.36
N PRO A 32 -18.49 11.15 -6.63
CA PRO A 32 -19.48 12.20 -6.93
C PRO A 32 -20.87 11.95 -6.36
N ARG A 33 -21.23 10.70 -6.04
CA ARG A 33 -22.54 10.36 -5.44
C ARG A 33 -22.61 10.77 -3.96
N SER A 34 -21.46 10.88 -3.29
CA SER A 34 -21.33 11.09 -1.84
C SER A 34 -21.17 12.55 -1.43
N ARG A 35 -21.18 13.51 -2.36
CA ARG A 35 -21.03 14.95 -2.09
C ARG A 35 -19.82 15.29 -1.22
N ILE A 36 -18.68 14.63 -1.48
CA ILE A 36 -17.44 14.82 -0.74
C ILE A 36 -16.89 16.23 -1.01
N SER A 37 -16.69 17.02 0.06
CA SER A 37 -16.12 18.37 -0.05
C SER A 37 -14.60 18.38 0.07
N TYR A 38 -14.00 17.28 0.55
CA TYR A 38 -12.56 17.14 0.73
C TYR A 38 -11.82 17.23 -0.61
N LYS A 39 -10.65 17.89 -0.56
CA LYS A 39 -9.62 17.91 -1.60
C LYS A 39 -8.27 17.74 -0.95
N THR A 40 -7.35 17.12 -1.67
CA THR A 40 -5.97 16.99 -1.21
C THR A 40 -5.23 18.30 -1.42
N GLU A 41 -5.31 19.22 -0.46
CA GLU A 41 -4.70 20.54 -0.54
C GLU A 41 -3.23 20.48 -0.09
N ASN A 42 -2.29 20.72 -1.01
CA ASN A 42 -0.86 20.64 -0.72
C ASN A 42 -0.22 21.99 -0.32
N GLY A 43 -1.03 23.03 -0.09
CA GLY A 43 -0.56 24.32 0.40
C GLY A 43 0.01 25.26 -0.67
N LEU A 44 -0.31 25.09 -1.97
CA LEU A 44 -0.03 26.10 -2.97
C LEU A 44 -0.93 27.33 -2.70
N PRO A 45 -0.48 28.58 -2.77
CA PRO A 45 0.24 29.17 -3.88
C PRO A 45 1.55 29.89 -3.49
N GLY A 46 2.36 30.22 -4.48
CA GLY A 46 3.54 31.05 -4.34
C GLY A 46 4.84 30.28 -4.49
N ARG A 47 5.73 30.40 -3.52
CA ARG A 47 6.98 29.66 -3.48
C ARG A 47 6.71 28.16 -3.34
N LYS A 48 7.41 27.33 -4.10
CA LYS A 48 7.40 25.87 -3.94
C LYS A 48 8.27 25.45 -2.75
N TYR A 49 7.64 24.75 -1.79
CA TYR A 49 8.33 24.15 -0.65
C TYR A 49 8.52 22.65 -0.90
N PHE A 50 9.66 22.15 -0.45
CA PHE A 50 10.10 20.77 -0.70
C PHE A 50 9.04 19.70 -0.41
N PRO A 51 8.27 19.71 0.69
CA PRO A 51 7.33 18.61 0.98
C PRO A 51 6.01 18.65 0.21
N GLN A 52 5.68 19.71 -0.50
CA GLN A 52 4.38 19.87 -1.15
C GLN A 52 4.00 18.75 -2.14
N PRO A 53 4.93 18.14 -2.91
CA PRO A 53 4.58 17.01 -3.78
C PRO A 53 4.16 15.74 -3.05
N MET A 54 4.45 15.65 -1.74
CA MET A 54 4.29 14.44 -0.93
C MET A 54 3.02 14.47 -0.06
N CYS A 55 1.93 15.11 -0.47
CA CYS A 55 0.65 15.13 0.25
C CYS A 55 -0.30 14.06 -0.26
N GLY A 56 -1.23 13.60 0.55
CA GLY A 56 -2.36 12.77 0.12
C GLY A 56 -2.31 11.31 0.57
N GLY A 57 -1.99 11.05 1.82
CA GLY A 57 -2.16 9.72 2.42
C GLY A 57 -3.63 9.33 2.55
N VAL A 58 -3.93 8.04 2.41
CA VAL A 58 -5.29 7.48 2.49
C VAL A 58 -5.29 6.16 3.24
N ALA A 59 -6.35 5.91 4.01
CA ALA A 59 -6.59 4.63 4.67
C ALA A 59 -8.01 4.12 4.38
N VAL A 60 -8.13 2.80 4.23
CA VAL A 60 -9.40 2.07 4.11
C VAL A 60 -9.47 1.07 5.26
N PHE A 61 -10.49 1.21 6.13
CA PHE A 61 -10.66 0.40 7.34
C PHE A 61 -12.10 0.54 7.88
N ASP A 62 -12.51 -0.36 8.75
CA ASP A 62 -13.84 -0.35 9.41
C ASP A 62 -13.68 0.28 10.81
N PHE A 63 -13.83 1.63 10.92
CA PHE A 63 -13.51 2.33 12.17
C PHE A 63 -14.52 2.13 13.28
N ASP A 64 -15.76 1.77 12.97
CA ASP A 64 -16.83 1.60 13.97
C ASP A 64 -17.33 0.14 14.09
N ASN A 65 -16.67 -0.80 13.42
CA ASN A 65 -16.97 -2.23 13.41
C ASN A 65 -18.39 -2.56 12.91
N ASP A 66 -18.93 -1.78 11.97
CA ASP A 66 -20.26 -2.02 11.41
C ASP A 66 -20.25 -2.97 10.19
N GLY A 67 -19.06 -3.41 9.77
CA GLY A 67 -18.83 -4.35 8.66
C GLY A 67 -18.74 -3.68 7.29
N ARG A 68 -18.71 -2.37 7.23
CA ARG A 68 -18.47 -1.57 6.03
C ARG A 68 -17.13 -0.86 6.16
N LEU A 69 -16.41 -0.78 5.05
CA LEU A 69 -15.12 -0.08 5.03
C LEU A 69 -15.32 1.42 4.87
N ASP A 70 -14.66 2.17 5.71
CA ASP A 70 -14.61 3.62 5.75
C ASP A 70 -13.31 4.14 5.14
N ILE A 71 -13.21 5.46 4.92
CA ILE A 71 -12.06 6.03 4.25
C ILE A 71 -11.55 7.24 5.03
N PHE A 72 -10.28 7.24 5.39
CA PHE A 72 -9.62 8.40 6.00
C PHE A 72 -8.57 8.99 5.08
N PHE A 73 -8.57 10.33 4.96
CA PHE A 73 -7.60 11.10 4.18
C PHE A 73 -6.82 12.07 5.05
N THR A 74 -5.51 12.08 4.90
CA THR A 74 -4.65 13.13 5.45
C THR A 74 -4.64 14.35 4.54
N ASN A 75 -4.25 15.52 5.05
CA ASN A 75 -4.21 16.74 4.25
C ASN A 75 -3.02 17.64 4.60
N GLY A 76 -2.67 18.56 3.71
CA GLY A 76 -1.64 19.55 3.89
C GLY A 76 -1.96 20.61 4.93
N ALA A 77 -1.24 21.71 4.89
CA ALA A 77 -1.43 22.89 5.74
C ALA A 77 -0.87 24.14 5.03
N HIS A 78 -1.18 25.31 5.57
CA HIS A 78 -0.58 26.54 5.08
C HIS A 78 0.95 26.57 5.24
N PHE A 79 1.64 27.05 4.23
CA PHE A 79 3.05 27.41 4.29
C PHE A 79 3.24 28.92 4.48
N PRO A 80 4.24 29.36 5.25
CA PRO A 80 5.25 28.56 5.98
C PRO A 80 4.85 28.13 7.39
N GLU A 81 3.66 28.45 7.86
CA GLU A 81 3.22 28.27 9.26
C GLU A 81 3.04 26.81 9.64
N LEU A 82 2.83 25.92 8.68
CA LEU A 82 2.53 24.50 8.85
C LEU A 82 1.35 24.27 9.83
N LYS A 83 0.26 25.02 9.64
CA LYS A 83 -0.94 24.91 10.46
C LYS A 83 -2.20 24.80 9.63
N LYS A 84 -3.08 23.92 10.05
CA LYS A 84 -4.44 23.76 9.52
C LYS A 84 -5.36 24.79 10.17
N THR A 85 -5.39 26.01 9.62
CA THR A 85 -6.23 27.11 10.12
C THR A 85 -7.47 27.37 9.26
N ASP A 86 -7.60 26.65 8.14
CA ASP A 86 -8.71 26.72 7.22
C ASP A 86 -9.28 25.31 7.00
N PRO A 87 -10.62 25.13 6.97
CA PRO A 87 -11.25 23.83 6.77
C PRO A 87 -10.83 23.11 5.48
N SER A 88 -10.36 23.82 4.44
CA SER A 88 -9.85 23.17 3.22
C SER A 88 -8.62 22.29 3.45
N PHE A 89 -7.88 22.52 4.55
CA PHE A 89 -6.73 21.72 4.94
C PHE A 89 -7.04 20.62 5.97
N TYR A 90 -8.28 20.52 6.44
CA TYR A 90 -8.61 19.49 7.41
C TYR A 90 -8.47 18.11 6.79
N ASN A 91 -8.08 17.13 7.61
CA ASN A 91 -8.18 15.73 7.26
C ASN A 91 -9.65 15.36 7.04
N CYS A 92 -9.95 14.21 6.50
CA CYS A 92 -11.33 13.81 6.24
C CYS A 92 -11.54 12.33 6.59
N LEU A 93 -12.55 12.04 7.43
CA LEU A 93 -13.07 10.69 7.66
C LEU A 93 -14.44 10.58 7.00
N LEU A 94 -14.54 9.67 6.06
CA LEU A 94 -15.77 9.31 5.37
C LEU A 94 -16.31 8.00 5.92
N HIS A 95 -17.50 8.03 6.53
CA HIS A 95 -18.21 6.84 6.95
C HIS A 95 -19.08 6.31 5.82
N GLN A 96 -19.00 5.01 5.53
CA GLN A 96 -19.82 4.38 4.51
C GLN A 96 -21.23 4.10 5.05
N THR A 97 -22.23 4.63 4.38
CA THR A 97 -23.63 4.42 4.72
C THR A 97 -24.19 3.12 4.12
N SER A 98 -25.33 2.65 4.63
CA SER A 98 -25.94 1.39 4.17
C SER A 98 -26.40 1.37 2.71
N ASP A 99 -26.46 2.53 2.04
CA ASP A 99 -26.81 2.65 0.62
C ASP A 99 -25.56 2.73 -0.30
N GLY A 100 -24.37 2.55 0.29
CA GLY A 100 -23.08 2.56 -0.44
C GLY A 100 -22.59 3.95 -0.79
N THR A 101 -23.17 5.02 -0.20
CA THR A 101 -22.61 6.38 -0.26
C THR A 101 -21.73 6.65 0.96
N PHE A 102 -21.04 7.79 0.97
CA PHE A 102 -20.14 8.18 2.06
C PHE A 102 -20.57 9.50 2.68
N GLU A 103 -20.54 9.57 4.01
CA GLU A 103 -20.80 10.78 4.80
C GLU A 103 -19.53 11.27 5.48
N ASP A 104 -19.25 12.58 5.39
CA ASP A 104 -18.16 13.20 6.12
C ASP A 104 -18.49 13.32 7.60
N VAL A 105 -17.82 12.52 8.42
CA VAL A 105 -17.98 12.47 9.89
C VAL A 105 -16.79 13.05 10.64
N THR A 106 -15.87 13.68 9.96
CA THR A 106 -14.57 14.18 10.46
C THR A 106 -14.71 15.01 11.73
N ALA A 107 -15.61 15.99 11.73
CA ALA A 107 -15.80 16.89 12.87
C ALA A 107 -16.35 16.13 14.10
N ARG A 108 -17.29 15.19 13.89
CA ARG A 108 -17.87 14.34 14.94
C ARG A 108 -16.82 13.39 15.51
N ALA A 109 -15.99 12.82 14.65
CA ALA A 109 -14.91 11.90 15.01
C ALA A 109 -13.72 12.58 15.71
N GLY A 110 -13.59 13.92 15.65
CA GLY A 110 -12.45 14.64 16.23
C GLY A 110 -11.17 14.58 15.40
N LEU A 111 -11.26 14.24 14.12
CA LEU A 111 -10.11 13.95 13.25
C LEU A 111 -9.72 15.08 12.28
N ALA A 112 -10.36 16.25 12.37
CA ALA A 112 -10.07 17.40 11.49
C ALA A 112 -8.60 17.82 11.51
N GLY A 113 -7.91 17.65 12.65
CA GLY A 113 -6.54 18.05 12.81
C GLY A 113 -6.37 19.58 12.90
N GLU A 114 -7.41 20.33 13.31
CA GLU A 114 -7.37 21.78 13.46
C GLU A 114 -6.18 22.22 14.31
N GLY A 115 -5.43 23.21 13.83
CA GLY A 115 -4.23 23.72 14.50
C GLY A 115 -3.01 22.80 14.41
N LEU A 116 -3.16 21.57 13.90
CA LEU A 116 -2.05 20.65 13.68
C LEU A 116 -1.30 20.96 12.38
N GLY A 117 -0.17 20.26 12.18
CA GLY A 117 0.75 20.47 11.09
C GLY A 117 0.34 19.89 9.75
N TYR A 118 1.27 19.95 8.80
CA TYR A 118 1.18 19.33 7.49
C TYR A 118 1.30 17.80 7.63
N ASN A 119 0.31 17.06 7.13
CA ASN A 119 0.28 15.61 7.22
C ASN A 119 0.66 14.95 5.88
N PHE A 120 1.21 13.75 5.99
CA PHE A 120 1.63 12.89 4.89
C PHE A 120 0.88 11.56 4.96
N GLY A 121 1.54 10.50 5.42
CA GLY A 121 0.99 9.17 5.49
C GLY A 121 0.12 8.91 6.71
N VAL A 122 -0.61 7.81 6.65
CA VAL A 122 -1.41 7.26 7.74
C VAL A 122 -1.16 5.76 7.86
N ALA A 123 -1.03 5.28 9.09
CA ALA A 123 -0.97 3.85 9.42
C ALA A 123 -2.14 3.50 10.34
N VAL A 124 -2.88 2.48 9.97
CA VAL A 124 -4.04 1.93 10.70
C VAL A 124 -3.59 0.68 11.46
N GLY A 125 -4.07 0.48 12.70
CA GLY A 125 -3.83 -0.74 13.48
C GLY A 125 -4.39 -0.64 14.89
N ASP A 126 -4.90 -1.74 15.42
CA ASP A 126 -5.39 -1.89 16.80
C ASP A 126 -4.19 -2.11 17.74
N TYR A 127 -3.53 -1.01 18.16
CA TYR A 127 -2.27 -1.09 18.92
C TYR A 127 -2.46 -1.53 20.36
N ASP A 128 -3.65 -1.45 20.94
CA ASP A 128 -3.92 -1.85 22.32
C ASP A 128 -4.83 -3.10 22.44
N ASN A 129 -5.16 -3.71 21.30
CA ASN A 129 -5.96 -4.94 21.18
C ASN A 129 -7.39 -4.80 21.74
N ASP A 130 -7.99 -3.60 21.72
CA ASP A 130 -9.35 -3.37 22.21
C ASP A 130 -10.42 -3.71 21.18
N GLY A 131 -10.03 -3.93 19.92
CA GLY A 131 -10.89 -4.33 18.82
C GLY A 131 -11.31 -3.20 17.91
N TYR A 132 -10.81 -1.99 18.13
CA TYR A 132 -11.04 -0.84 17.26
C TYR A 132 -9.70 -0.36 16.69
N GLU A 133 -9.67 -0.12 15.39
CA GLU A 133 -8.44 0.30 14.72
C GLU A 133 -8.13 1.77 14.99
N ASP A 134 -6.89 2.03 15.38
CA ASP A 134 -6.34 3.34 15.70
C ASP A 134 -5.62 3.97 14.50
N LEU A 135 -5.31 5.27 14.58
CA LEU A 135 -4.65 6.00 13.51
C LEU A 135 -3.33 6.62 13.96
N PHE A 136 -2.24 6.28 13.27
CA PHE A 136 -1.00 7.04 13.36
C PHE A 136 -0.81 7.87 12.08
N ILE A 137 -0.67 9.20 12.25
CA ILE A 137 -0.54 10.16 11.14
C ILE A 137 0.87 10.72 11.13
N CYS A 138 1.57 10.50 10.02
CA CYS A 138 2.88 11.09 9.73
C CYS A 138 2.75 12.56 9.36
N GLY A 139 3.73 13.39 9.76
CA GLY A 139 3.67 14.81 9.45
C GLY A 139 5.02 15.51 9.42
N ALA A 140 4.97 16.77 9.00
CA ALA A 140 6.10 17.67 9.10
C ALA A 140 6.23 18.17 10.54
N GLN A 141 7.37 17.88 11.18
CA GLN A 141 7.72 18.31 12.54
C GLN A 141 6.86 17.71 13.67
N ARG A 142 5.79 17.00 13.36
CA ARG A 142 4.94 16.34 14.35
C ARG A 142 4.19 15.18 13.71
N ASN A 143 4.26 14.02 14.34
CA ASN A 143 3.36 12.89 14.12
C ASN A 143 2.22 12.94 15.14
N THR A 144 1.11 12.28 14.84
CA THR A 144 -0.05 12.23 15.75
C THR A 144 -0.57 10.80 15.86
N LEU A 145 -0.74 10.31 17.09
CA LEU A 145 -1.42 9.06 17.40
C LEU A 145 -2.82 9.36 17.93
N TYR A 146 -3.83 8.84 17.25
CA TYR A 146 -5.22 8.88 17.68
C TYR A 146 -5.66 7.50 18.13
N HIS A 147 -6.19 7.42 19.35
CA HIS A 147 -6.88 6.24 19.87
C HIS A 147 -8.35 6.29 19.47
N ASN A 148 -8.87 5.18 18.94
CA ASN A 148 -10.29 5.01 18.62
C ASN A 148 -11.07 4.65 19.90
N ASN A 149 -11.99 5.49 20.31
CA ASN A 149 -12.74 5.30 21.56
C ASN A 149 -13.86 4.23 21.47
N GLY A 150 -14.08 3.62 20.30
CA GLY A 150 -15.13 2.63 20.06
C GLY A 150 -16.54 3.19 20.04
N ASP A 151 -16.71 4.50 20.08
CA ASP A 151 -18.02 5.21 20.05
C ASP A 151 -18.18 6.12 18.82
N GLY A 152 -17.31 5.93 17.82
CA GLY A 152 -17.26 6.74 16.61
C GLY A 152 -16.44 8.02 16.76
N THR A 153 -15.69 8.19 17.85
CA THR A 153 -14.78 9.31 18.10
C THR A 153 -13.37 8.86 18.35
N PHE A 154 -12.40 9.78 18.15
CA PHE A 154 -10.99 9.53 18.37
C PHE A 154 -10.38 10.54 19.34
N THR A 155 -9.39 10.10 20.12
CA THR A 155 -8.65 10.95 21.06
C THR A 155 -7.19 11.06 20.66
N ASP A 156 -6.65 12.28 20.54
CA ASP A 156 -5.19 12.49 20.37
C ASP A 156 -4.45 12.08 21.65
N VAL A 157 -3.78 10.94 21.60
CA VAL A 157 -2.99 10.38 22.71
C VAL A 157 -1.48 10.55 22.52
N THR A 158 -1.05 11.31 21.52
CA THR A 158 0.35 11.50 21.11
C THR A 158 1.27 11.84 22.30
N ALA A 159 0.89 12.85 23.08
CA ALA A 159 1.70 13.28 24.23
C ALA A 159 1.73 12.24 25.37
N ALA A 160 0.64 11.49 25.50
CA ALA A 160 0.50 10.46 26.54
C ALA A 160 1.23 9.17 26.18
N SER A 161 1.28 8.82 24.90
CA SER A 161 1.83 7.54 24.42
C SER A 161 3.36 7.47 24.43
N GLY A 162 4.05 8.60 24.31
CA GLY A 162 5.51 8.65 24.13
C GLY A 162 5.98 8.64 22.66
N ILE A 163 5.07 8.40 21.70
CA ILE A 163 5.39 8.37 20.25
C ILE A 163 5.61 9.78 19.68
N GLY A 164 4.93 10.75 20.20
CA GLY A 164 4.81 12.06 19.56
C GLY A 164 6.01 12.97 19.66
N GLY A 165 7.15 12.52 20.04
CA GLY A 165 8.42 13.23 20.04
C GLY A 165 8.38 14.76 20.26
N LYS A 166 9.49 15.35 20.56
CA LYS A 166 9.63 16.83 20.47
C LYS A 166 9.61 17.20 18.99
N PRO A 167 9.09 18.39 18.61
CA PRO A 167 9.27 18.91 17.26
C PRO A 167 10.76 18.88 16.89
N ASP A 168 11.15 17.99 16.01
CA ASP A 168 12.55 17.71 15.67
C ASP A 168 12.94 18.18 14.27
N ASN A 169 12.04 18.91 13.59
CA ASN A 169 12.14 19.29 12.18
C ASN A 169 12.24 18.11 11.21
N THR A 170 11.83 16.91 11.60
CA THR A 170 11.82 15.73 10.73
C THR A 170 10.56 15.71 9.88
N LEU A 171 10.68 15.28 8.64
CA LEU A 171 9.56 14.90 7.78
C LEU A 171 9.36 13.39 7.90
N SER A 172 8.32 12.96 8.58
CA SER A 172 7.90 11.56 8.61
C SER A 172 6.89 11.33 7.50
N VAL A 173 7.16 10.39 6.60
CA VAL A 173 6.38 10.24 5.36
C VAL A 173 5.45 9.05 5.44
N ALA A 174 5.92 7.90 5.89
CA ALA A 174 5.15 6.68 6.01
C ALA A 174 5.37 6.01 7.37
N ALA A 175 4.43 5.17 7.78
CA ALA A 175 4.56 4.34 8.97
C ALA A 175 3.87 2.99 8.75
N ALA A 176 4.25 1.99 9.54
CA ALA A 176 3.64 0.68 9.52
C ALA A 176 3.57 0.07 10.93
N TRP A 177 2.44 -0.54 11.24
CA TRP A 177 2.27 -1.34 12.44
C TRP A 177 2.69 -2.78 12.18
N PHE A 178 3.37 -3.40 13.14
CA PHE A 178 3.75 -4.82 13.11
C PHE A 178 4.24 -5.26 14.48
N ASP A 179 4.14 -6.52 14.79
CA ASP A 179 4.65 -7.11 16.02
C ASP A 179 6.07 -7.63 15.76
N TYR A 180 7.11 -6.78 16.01
CA TYR A 180 8.48 -7.12 15.59
C TYR A 180 9.15 -8.13 16.50
N ASP A 181 8.69 -8.31 17.74
CA ASP A 181 9.26 -9.25 18.72
C ASP A 181 8.31 -10.39 19.12
N ASN A 182 7.17 -10.50 18.43
CA ASN A 182 6.16 -11.54 18.57
C ASN A 182 5.59 -11.62 20.02
N ASP A 183 5.42 -10.45 20.68
CA ASP A 183 4.85 -10.36 22.02
C ASP A 183 3.31 -10.24 22.03
N GLY A 184 2.70 -10.06 20.86
CA GLY A 184 1.26 -9.93 20.65
C GLY A 184 0.74 -8.50 20.71
N LEU A 185 1.61 -7.50 20.75
CA LEU A 185 1.28 -6.08 20.65
C LEU A 185 1.84 -5.51 19.33
N LEU A 186 1.13 -4.57 18.74
CA LEU A 186 1.62 -3.89 17.54
C LEU A 186 2.63 -2.81 17.93
N ASP A 187 3.83 -2.92 17.39
CA ASP A 187 4.88 -1.92 17.40
C ASP A 187 4.77 -1.02 16.18
N LEU A 188 5.49 0.09 16.17
CA LEU A 188 5.41 1.06 15.08
C LEU A 188 6.77 1.38 14.49
N ILE A 189 6.92 1.16 13.17
CA ILE A 189 8.03 1.73 12.40
C ILE A 189 7.58 2.98 11.66
N VAL A 190 8.40 4.03 11.71
CA VAL A 190 8.16 5.31 11.02
C VAL A 190 9.29 5.58 10.06
N SER A 191 8.98 5.74 8.79
CA SER A 191 9.93 6.13 7.76
C SER A 191 10.07 7.65 7.77
N ASP A 192 11.22 8.11 8.25
CA ASP A 192 11.61 9.50 8.21
C ASP A 192 12.37 9.78 6.91
N TYR A 193 12.07 10.92 6.29
CA TYR A 193 12.63 11.26 4.98
C TYR A 193 13.85 12.18 5.10
N THR A 194 13.72 13.26 5.89
CA THR A 194 14.79 14.24 6.05
C THR A 194 14.52 15.17 7.24
N VAL A 195 15.55 15.92 7.65
CA VAL A 195 15.38 17.09 8.51
C VAL A 195 15.08 18.31 7.65
N TRP A 196 13.95 18.96 7.89
CA TRP A 196 13.47 20.09 7.11
C TRP A 196 12.61 21.04 7.96
N ASN A 197 12.71 22.33 7.68
CA ASN A 197 11.73 23.30 8.12
C ASN A 197 11.59 24.46 7.12
N PRO A 198 10.47 25.19 7.09
CA PRO A 198 10.22 26.22 6.08
C PRO A 198 11.24 27.37 6.03
N LYS A 199 11.93 27.64 7.15
CA LYS A 199 12.93 28.73 7.26
C LYS A 199 14.27 28.35 6.63
N LEU A 200 14.57 27.04 6.60
CA LEU A 200 15.80 26.47 6.06
C LEU A 200 15.62 25.85 4.67
N ASP A 201 14.42 25.96 4.10
CA ASP A 201 14.11 25.38 2.80
C ASP A 201 14.86 26.09 1.67
N TYR A 202 15.42 25.32 0.75
CA TYR A 202 16.09 25.85 -0.43
C TYR A 202 15.08 26.41 -1.42
N ARG A 203 15.50 27.38 -2.22
CA ARG A 203 14.72 27.83 -3.38
C ARG A 203 15.40 27.34 -4.64
N CYS A 204 14.72 26.53 -5.42
CA CYS A 204 15.21 25.99 -6.68
C CYS A 204 14.36 26.52 -7.84
N THR A 205 15.02 26.72 -8.98
CA THR A 205 14.36 27.24 -10.18
C THR A 205 14.80 26.41 -11.39
N MET A 206 13.88 26.22 -12.33
CA MET A 206 14.13 25.67 -13.65
C MET A 206 13.51 26.65 -14.66
N ASP A 207 14.30 27.10 -15.65
CA ASP A 207 13.92 28.09 -16.66
C ASP A 207 13.28 29.37 -16.03
N SER A 208 13.88 29.88 -14.94
CA SER A 208 13.44 31.05 -14.17
C SER A 208 12.10 30.90 -13.47
N LYS A 209 11.50 29.72 -13.43
CA LYS A 209 10.29 29.39 -12.65
C LYS A 209 10.69 28.65 -11.38
N ASP A 210 9.95 28.87 -10.29
CA ASP A 210 10.13 28.08 -9.07
C ASP A 210 9.87 26.59 -9.36
N TYR A 211 10.75 25.74 -8.85
CA TYR A 211 10.72 24.31 -9.01
C TYR A 211 11.05 23.62 -7.68
N TYR A 212 10.57 22.38 -7.48
CA TYR A 212 10.91 21.61 -6.30
C TYR A 212 12.39 21.22 -6.30
N CYS A 213 13.03 21.34 -5.15
CA CYS A 213 14.45 21.04 -5.03
C CYS A 213 14.73 19.54 -5.07
N ASP A 214 15.89 19.18 -5.64
CA ASP A 214 16.38 17.80 -5.65
C ASP A 214 16.55 17.28 -4.22
N PRO A 215 16.02 16.09 -3.89
CA PRO A 215 16.11 15.47 -2.56
C PRO A 215 17.53 15.31 -2.02
N ARG A 216 18.53 15.16 -2.90
CA ARG A 216 19.94 15.02 -2.54
C ARG A 216 20.54 16.25 -1.84
N ARG A 217 19.83 17.38 -1.84
CA ARG A 217 20.21 18.59 -1.09
C ARG A 217 19.92 18.50 0.40
N TYR A 218 19.09 17.57 0.81
CA TYR A 218 18.63 17.41 2.18
C TYR A 218 19.30 16.19 2.83
N PRO A 219 19.60 16.23 4.14
CA PRO A 219 20.26 15.12 4.82
C PRO A 219 19.33 13.92 4.97
N SER A 220 19.89 12.73 4.87
CA SER A 220 19.19 11.48 5.19
C SER A 220 19.09 11.29 6.69
N VAL A 221 18.03 10.60 7.13
CA VAL A 221 17.77 10.27 8.53
C VAL A 221 17.40 8.79 8.65
N PRO A 222 17.68 8.14 9.80
CA PRO A 222 17.25 6.77 10.00
C PRO A 222 15.74 6.68 10.22
N PRO A 223 15.10 5.54 9.89
CA PRO A 223 13.75 5.25 10.32
C PRO A 223 13.71 5.10 11.84
N ARG A 224 12.53 5.35 12.46
CA ARG A 224 12.33 5.18 13.91
C ARG A 224 11.51 3.93 14.19
N LEU A 225 11.87 3.21 15.27
CA LEU A 225 11.12 2.06 15.79
C LEU A 225 10.66 2.36 17.21
N TYR A 226 9.37 2.22 17.44
CA TYR A 226 8.73 2.36 18.74
C TYR A 226 8.20 1.01 19.20
N HIS A 227 8.73 0.50 20.32
CA HIS A 227 8.27 -0.71 20.96
C HIS A 227 7.05 -0.41 21.85
N ASN A 228 6.01 -1.20 21.69
CA ASN A 228 4.78 -1.10 22.46
C ASN A 228 4.92 -1.75 23.83
N LEU A 229 4.84 -0.97 24.90
CA LEU A 229 4.94 -1.44 26.28
C LEU A 229 3.59 -1.87 26.87
N GLY A 230 2.53 -1.87 26.06
CA GLY A 230 1.15 -2.00 26.51
C GLY A 230 0.62 -0.72 27.18
N HIS A 231 -0.68 -0.73 27.49
CA HIS A 231 -1.37 0.39 28.15
C HIS A 231 -1.19 1.74 27.44
N GLY A 232 -1.10 1.72 26.11
CA GLY A 232 -0.95 2.92 25.28
C GLY A 232 0.39 3.64 25.45
N LYS A 233 1.47 2.91 25.82
CA LYS A 233 2.81 3.44 26.00
C LYS A 233 3.80 2.83 25.04
N PHE A 234 4.72 3.65 24.53
CA PHE A 234 5.76 3.23 23.60
C PHE A 234 7.14 3.72 24.04
N GLU A 235 8.16 2.94 23.73
CA GLU A 235 9.59 3.29 23.91
C GLU A 235 10.25 3.43 22.53
N ASP A 236 10.98 4.50 22.29
CA ASP A 236 11.85 4.62 21.12
C ASP A 236 13.05 3.68 21.27
N VAL A 237 13.06 2.62 20.49
CA VAL A 237 14.12 1.58 20.48
C VAL A 237 15.02 1.66 19.26
N THR A 238 14.93 2.73 18.46
CA THR A 238 15.66 2.92 17.20
C THR A 238 17.17 2.64 17.32
N ALA A 239 17.81 3.16 18.36
CA ALA A 239 19.24 2.93 18.59
C ALA A 239 19.53 1.49 19.05
N LYS A 240 18.67 0.92 19.90
CA LYS A 240 18.83 -0.45 20.44
C LYS A 240 18.60 -1.50 19.35
N SER A 241 17.65 -1.25 18.44
CA SER A 241 17.28 -2.16 17.36
C SER A 241 18.28 -2.21 16.21
N GLY A 242 19.22 -1.25 16.13
CA GLY A 242 20.21 -1.16 15.07
C GLY A 242 19.79 -0.31 13.86
N LEU A 243 18.54 0.13 13.77
CA LEU A 243 18.04 0.92 12.64
C LEU A 243 18.73 2.28 12.52
N ALA A 244 19.17 2.87 13.64
CA ALA A 244 19.87 4.16 13.65
C ALA A 244 21.15 4.22 12.79
N ALA A 245 21.73 3.06 12.48
CA ALA A 245 22.97 2.96 11.70
C ALA A 245 22.77 3.16 10.18
N SER A 246 21.53 3.15 9.68
CA SER A 246 21.20 3.15 8.25
C SER A 246 20.29 4.32 7.87
N PRO A 247 20.80 5.58 7.91
CA PRO A 247 20.02 6.74 7.48
C PRO A 247 19.76 6.69 5.98
N ALA A 248 18.51 6.97 5.58
CA ALA A 248 18.09 7.04 4.19
C ALA A 248 16.92 8.04 4.02
N LYS A 249 16.32 8.11 2.82
CA LYS A 249 15.14 8.93 2.51
C LYS A 249 13.94 8.04 2.23
N GLY A 250 13.43 7.41 3.28
CA GLY A 250 12.36 6.44 3.12
C GLY A 250 11.02 7.04 2.73
N MET A 251 10.34 6.40 1.78
CA MET A 251 9.05 6.82 1.21
C MET A 251 7.96 5.76 1.42
N GLY A 252 8.23 4.51 1.13
CA GLY A 252 7.32 3.38 1.31
C GLY A 252 7.89 2.34 2.26
N ILE A 253 7.02 1.63 2.98
CA ILE A 253 7.38 0.54 3.90
C ILE A 253 6.58 -0.70 3.51
N ALA A 254 7.25 -1.84 3.40
CA ALA A 254 6.61 -3.14 3.28
C ALA A 254 7.13 -4.09 4.37
N ILE A 255 6.20 -4.74 5.06
CA ILE A 255 6.49 -5.67 6.15
C ILE A 255 6.13 -7.09 5.70
N ALA A 256 7.09 -8.01 5.80
CA ALA A 256 6.87 -9.43 5.59
C ALA A 256 8.00 -10.26 6.21
N ASP A 257 7.75 -11.51 6.48
CA ASP A 257 8.80 -12.49 6.82
C ASP A 257 9.37 -13.04 5.49
N PHE A 258 10.43 -12.38 4.97
CA PHE A 258 10.98 -12.64 3.64
C PHE A 258 11.84 -13.91 3.56
N ASN A 259 12.36 -14.38 4.68
CA ASN A 259 13.21 -15.58 4.76
C ASN A 259 12.49 -16.80 5.37
N ASP A 260 11.19 -16.65 5.72
CA ASP A 260 10.32 -17.67 6.32
C ASP A 260 10.82 -18.22 7.68
N ASP A 261 11.53 -17.36 8.45
CA ASP A 261 12.03 -17.73 9.79
C ASP A 261 11.02 -17.46 10.93
N GLY A 262 9.93 -16.76 10.65
CA GLY A 262 8.85 -16.45 11.58
C GLY A 262 8.94 -15.08 12.24
N TRP A 263 9.91 -14.27 11.85
CA TRP A 263 10.07 -12.89 12.32
C TRP A 263 9.79 -11.92 11.17
N PRO A 264 9.00 -10.87 11.39
CA PRO A 264 8.74 -9.90 10.33
C PRO A 264 9.97 -9.03 10.05
N ASP A 265 10.33 -8.94 8.78
CA ASP A 265 11.38 -8.08 8.25
C ASP A 265 10.78 -6.79 7.68
N VAL A 266 11.63 -5.79 7.43
CA VAL A 266 11.22 -4.47 6.95
C VAL A 266 11.96 -4.09 5.68
N PHE A 267 11.24 -3.90 4.58
CA PHE A 267 11.75 -3.25 3.38
C PHE A 267 11.34 -1.77 3.38
N ILE A 268 12.28 -0.88 3.05
CA ILE A 268 12.01 0.56 2.88
C ILE A 268 12.48 0.99 1.49
N ALA A 269 11.54 1.50 0.70
CA ALA A 269 11.80 2.16 -0.56
C ALA A 269 12.37 3.56 -0.31
N ASN A 270 13.61 3.82 -0.75
CA ASN A 270 14.32 5.06 -0.50
C ASN A 270 14.43 5.92 -1.76
N ASP A 271 14.08 7.20 -1.65
CA ASP A 271 14.20 8.14 -2.77
C ASP A 271 15.65 8.60 -2.96
N THR A 272 16.18 8.41 -4.17
CA THR A 272 17.53 8.81 -4.59
C THR A 272 18.68 8.17 -3.79
N GLU A 273 18.39 7.13 -3.02
CA GLU A 273 19.34 6.38 -2.19
C GLU A 273 19.13 4.86 -2.33
N PRO A 274 20.09 4.03 -1.88
CA PRO A 274 19.89 2.57 -1.86
C PRO A 274 18.67 2.20 -1.02
N ASN A 275 17.83 1.28 -1.52
CA ASN A 275 16.73 0.75 -0.70
C ASN A 275 17.28 -0.10 0.44
N SER A 276 16.58 -0.10 1.56
CA SER A 276 16.97 -0.84 2.77
C SER A 276 16.14 -2.09 2.96
N LEU A 277 16.76 -3.17 3.40
CA LEU A 277 16.10 -4.39 3.85
C LEU A 277 16.65 -4.76 5.23
N PHE A 278 15.87 -4.49 6.26
CA PHE A 278 16.19 -4.80 7.64
C PHE A 278 15.67 -6.19 7.98
N MET A 279 16.58 -7.16 8.08
CA MET A 279 16.28 -8.53 8.48
C MET A 279 16.22 -8.62 10.00
N ASN A 280 15.10 -9.12 10.52
CA ASN A 280 14.87 -9.29 11.94
C ASN A 280 15.65 -10.50 12.47
N ARG A 281 16.38 -10.32 13.56
CA ARG A 281 17.20 -11.39 14.17
C ARG A 281 16.48 -12.19 15.27
N GLY A 282 15.20 -11.89 15.52
CA GLY A 282 14.42 -12.54 16.58
C GLY A 282 14.88 -12.27 18.01
N ASN A 283 15.64 -11.21 18.21
CA ASN A 283 16.20 -10.82 19.51
C ASN A 283 16.02 -9.32 19.81
N GLY A 284 15.07 -8.68 19.13
CA GLY A 284 14.80 -7.25 19.24
C GLY A 284 15.73 -6.36 18.41
N THR A 285 16.58 -6.96 17.53
CA THR A 285 17.48 -6.20 16.66
C THR A 285 17.35 -6.60 15.21
N PHE A 286 17.68 -5.65 14.32
CA PHE A 286 17.69 -5.82 12.88
C PHE A 286 19.10 -5.72 12.30
N GLU A 287 19.31 -6.34 11.15
CA GLU A 287 20.50 -6.20 10.33
C GLU A 287 20.11 -5.68 8.95
N GLU A 288 20.71 -4.55 8.53
CA GLU A 288 20.50 -4.04 7.18
C GLU A 288 21.26 -4.91 6.16
N LYS A 289 20.53 -5.53 5.22
CA LYS A 289 21.04 -6.48 4.23
C LYS A 289 20.62 -6.15 2.79
N GLY A 290 20.15 -4.95 2.53
CA GLY A 290 19.65 -4.57 1.21
C GLY A 290 20.64 -4.78 0.06
N LEU A 291 21.92 -4.45 0.30
CA LEU A 291 22.98 -4.70 -0.69
C LEU A 291 23.27 -6.21 -0.85
N GLU A 292 23.40 -6.93 0.25
CA GLU A 292 23.73 -8.36 0.24
C GLU A 292 22.64 -9.19 -0.44
N LEU A 293 21.38 -8.86 -0.15
CA LEU A 293 20.22 -9.58 -0.66
C LEU A 293 19.71 -9.04 -2.01
N GLY A 294 20.35 -8.02 -2.59
CA GLY A 294 20.08 -7.57 -3.96
C GLY A 294 18.89 -6.64 -4.13
N VAL A 295 18.42 -5.96 -3.06
CA VAL A 295 17.28 -5.02 -3.15
C VAL A 295 17.71 -3.54 -3.22
N ALA A 296 18.99 -3.21 -2.86
CA ALA A 296 19.47 -1.85 -2.71
C ALA A 296 19.50 -1.05 -4.03
N TYR A 297 19.74 -1.72 -5.15
CA TYR A 297 19.96 -1.10 -6.46
C TYR A 297 19.16 -1.82 -7.56
N ASN A 298 18.97 -1.14 -8.68
CA ASN A 298 18.47 -1.77 -9.88
C ASN A 298 19.54 -2.65 -10.59
N ASP A 299 19.18 -3.31 -11.69
CA ASP A 299 20.04 -4.19 -12.46
C ASP A 299 21.25 -3.51 -13.13
N ASN A 300 21.32 -2.17 -13.13
CA ASN A 300 22.46 -1.37 -13.59
C ASN A 300 23.26 -0.77 -12.42
N ALA A 301 23.04 -1.22 -11.21
CA ALA A 301 23.66 -0.72 -9.98
C ALA A 301 23.39 0.79 -9.73
N HIS A 302 22.22 1.29 -10.13
CA HIS A 302 21.79 2.67 -9.87
C HIS A 302 20.69 2.69 -8.81
N VAL A 303 20.67 3.74 -8.01
CA VAL A 303 19.54 4.09 -7.16
C VAL A 303 18.39 4.63 -8.01
N GLY A 304 17.15 4.40 -7.58
CA GLY A 304 15.95 5.01 -8.13
C GLY A 304 15.41 6.15 -7.26
N SER A 305 14.37 6.81 -7.73
CA SER A 305 13.50 7.65 -6.90
C SER A 305 12.37 6.76 -6.40
N SER A 306 12.71 5.84 -5.47
CA SER A 306 11.75 4.82 -5.02
C SER A 306 10.70 5.45 -4.12
N MET A 307 9.41 5.19 -4.43
CA MET A 307 8.24 5.79 -3.76
C MET A 307 7.47 4.74 -2.95
N GLY A 308 6.25 4.43 -3.35
CA GLY A 308 5.46 3.37 -2.72
C GLY A 308 6.02 1.98 -3.01
N CYS A 309 5.74 1.05 -2.10
CA CYS A 309 6.09 -0.36 -2.26
C CYS A 309 5.00 -1.26 -1.69
N ASP A 310 4.96 -2.49 -2.18
CA ASP A 310 4.16 -3.58 -1.66
C ASP A 310 4.95 -4.89 -1.69
N ALA A 311 4.61 -5.82 -0.80
CA ALA A 311 5.23 -7.13 -0.70
C ALA A 311 4.17 -8.23 -0.70
N LYS A 312 4.10 -9.00 -1.79
CA LYS A 312 3.20 -10.16 -1.95
C LYS A 312 3.88 -11.22 -2.81
N ASP A 313 3.42 -12.45 -2.70
CA ASP A 313 3.80 -13.55 -3.60
C ASP A 313 3.02 -13.38 -4.93
N PHE A 314 3.66 -12.79 -5.96
CA PHE A 314 2.96 -12.51 -7.23
C PHE A 314 2.83 -13.73 -8.13
N ASP A 315 3.69 -14.74 -7.97
CA ASP A 315 3.71 -15.93 -8.83
C ASP A 315 3.32 -17.22 -8.12
N ASN A 316 2.82 -17.13 -6.88
CA ASN A 316 2.34 -18.23 -6.07
C ASN A 316 3.40 -19.34 -5.85
N ASP A 317 4.69 -18.97 -5.72
CA ASP A 317 5.77 -19.91 -5.41
C ASP A 317 6.01 -20.12 -3.90
N GLY A 318 5.26 -19.41 -3.06
CA GLY A 318 5.31 -19.48 -1.60
C GLY A 318 6.29 -18.51 -0.96
N LYS A 319 6.92 -17.63 -1.73
CA LYS A 319 7.85 -16.60 -1.23
C LYS A 319 7.29 -15.21 -1.50
N VAL A 320 7.50 -14.32 -0.55
CA VAL A 320 7.04 -12.94 -0.67
C VAL A 320 8.04 -12.14 -1.51
N ASP A 321 7.55 -11.57 -2.61
CA ASP A 321 8.28 -10.70 -3.54
C ASP A 321 8.05 -9.23 -3.18
N ILE A 322 8.84 -8.32 -3.77
CA ILE A 322 8.74 -6.88 -3.52
C ILE A 322 8.50 -6.16 -4.85
N PHE A 323 7.57 -5.21 -4.83
CA PHE A 323 7.39 -4.26 -5.93
C PHE A 323 7.49 -2.83 -5.40
N TYR A 324 8.14 -1.93 -6.15
CA TYR A 324 8.17 -0.49 -5.87
C TYR A 324 8.21 0.36 -7.13
N ASN A 325 7.61 1.55 -7.04
CA ASN A 325 7.56 2.53 -8.11
C ASN A 325 8.80 3.44 -8.12
N ASN A 326 9.05 4.03 -9.28
CA ASN A 326 10.01 5.12 -9.50
C ASN A 326 9.40 6.20 -10.39
N LEU A 327 10.09 7.33 -10.57
CA LEU A 327 9.68 8.41 -11.46
C LEU A 327 9.84 8.04 -12.94
N ALA A 328 9.19 8.79 -13.81
CA ALA A 328 9.27 8.63 -15.26
C ALA A 328 10.73 8.63 -15.75
N GLY A 329 11.02 7.79 -16.75
CA GLY A 329 12.37 7.56 -17.25
C GLY A 329 13.18 6.54 -16.42
N GLN A 330 12.69 6.14 -15.26
CA GLN A 330 13.26 5.10 -14.41
C GLN A 330 12.44 3.81 -14.52
N ILE A 331 13.05 2.68 -14.11
CA ILE A 331 12.39 1.38 -14.14
C ILE A 331 11.75 1.13 -12.79
N TRP A 332 10.46 0.78 -12.76
CA TRP A 332 9.84 0.24 -11.55
C TRP A 332 10.38 -1.15 -11.27
N ALA A 333 10.59 -1.48 -10.03
CA ALA A 333 11.24 -2.71 -9.66
C ALA A 333 10.25 -3.78 -9.22
N LEU A 334 10.31 -4.92 -9.88
CA LEU A 334 9.79 -6.18 -9.38
C LEU A 334 10.99 -7.03 -8.95
N LEU A 335 11.09 -7.29 -7.66
CA LEU A 335 12.15 -8.06 -7.03
C LEU A 335 11.59 -9.43 -6.65
N LYS A 336 12.00 -10.47 -7.41
CA LYS A 336 11.58 -11.85 -7.13
C LYS A 336 12.44 -12.47 -6.04
N ASN A 337 11.81 -12.94 -4.98
CA ASN A 337 12.46 -13.65 -3.88
C ASN A 337 12.87 -15.07 -4.30
N ARG A 338 14.16 -15.41 -4.20
CA ARG A 338 14.68 -16.74 -4.50
C ARG A 338 14.96 -17.57 -3.26
N GLY A 339 14.70 -17.00 -2.07
CA GLY A 339 14.94 -17.57 -0.76
C GLY A 339 16.29 -17.15 -0.16
N ASP A 340 17.34 -17.10 -0.95
CA ASP A 340 18.68 -16.68 -0.55
C ASP A 340 19.03 -15.25 -0.97
N MET A 341 18.32 -14.71 -1.97
CA MET A 341 18.46 -13.34 -2.47
C MET A 341 17.25 -12.94 -3.30
N PHE A 342 17.15 -11.64 -3.59
CA PHE A 342 16.17 -11.12 -4.54
C PHE A 342 16.79 -10.94 -5.92
N LEU A 343 16.04 -11.31 -6.94
CA LEU A 343 16.40 -11.10 -8.33
C LEU A 343 15.63 -9.89 -8.90
N PHE A 344 16.30 -8.93 -9.50
CA PHE A 344 15.65 -7.85 -10.24
C PHE A 344 14.96 -8.42 -11.48
N TYR A 345 13.64 -8.63 -11.39
CA TYR A 345 12.85 -9.40 -12.37
C TYR A 345 12.10 -8.54 -13.38
N SER A 346 12.15 -7.20 -13.25
CA SER A 346 11.37 -6.24 -14.03
C SER A 346 11.49 -6.38 -15.54
N SER A 347 12.69 -6.72 -16.05
CA SER A 347 12.91 -6.92 -17.49
C SER A 347 12.26 -8.21 -17.98
N ALA A 348 12.41 -9.31 -17.25
CA ALA A 348 11.80 -10.60 -17.59
C ALA A 348 10.28 -10.55 -17.51
N ALA A 349 9.75 -9.85 -16.51
CA ALA A 349 8.31 -9.64 -16.29
C ALA A 349 7.69 -8.56 -17.20
N GLN A 350 8.42 -7.93 -18.11
CA GLN A 350 8.01 -6.82 -18.99
C GLN A 350 7.76 -5.49 -18.27
N ILE A 351 7.89 -5.39 -16.95
CA ILE A 351 7.66 -4.17 -16.15
C ILE A 351 8.53 -3.01 -16.65
N ARG A 352 9.79 -3.26 -17.01
CA ARG A 352 10.69 -2.24 -17.60
C ARG A 352 10.03 -1.49 -18.76
N LYS A 353 9.36 -2.20 -19.66
CA LYS A 353 8.74 -1.61 -20.85
C LYS A 353 7.47 -0.83 -20.49
N LEU A 354 6.71 -1.34 -19.54
CA LEU A 354 5.41 -0.79 -19.15
C LEU A 354 5.57 0.47 -18.29
N SER A 355 6.54 0.52 -17.39
CA SER A 355 6.65 1.53 -16.34
C SER A 355 7.36 2.82 -16.73
N VAL A 356 8.33 2.77 -17.66
CA VAL A 356 9.20 3.92 -17.99
C VAL A 356 8.45 5.22 -18.34
N PRO A 357 7.27 5.23 -18.97
CA PRO A 357 6.54 6.48 -19.26
C PRO A 357 5.94 7.17 -18.03
N TYR A 358 5.82 6.48 -16.90
CA TYR A 358 5.03 6.93 -15.75
C TYR A 358 5.89 7.29 -14.54
N SER A 359 5.46 8.33 -13.82
CA SER A 359 5.93 8.66 -12.47
C SER A 359 4.98 8.02 -11.47
N GLY A 360 5.33 6.83 -10.97
CA GLY A 360 4.49 6.11 -10.01
C GLY A 360 4.73 6.58 -8.57
N TRP A 361 3.65 6.71 -7.79
CA TRP A 361 3.68 7.09 -6.38
C TRP A 361 3.24 5.94 -5.47
N SER A 362 1.94 5.66 -5.41
CA SER A 362 1.44 4.49 -4.70
C SER A 362 1.27 3.30 -5.63
N ASN A 363 1.31 2.11 -5.07
CA ASN A 363 1.07 0.87 -5.78
C ASN A 363 0.48 -0.20 -4.86
N GLY A 364 0.02 -1.29 -5.44
CA GLY A 364 -0.38 -2.47 -4.70
C GLY A 364 -0.48 -3.68 -5.62
N PHE A 365 -0.18 -4.84 -5.05
CA PHE A 365 -0.51 -6.13 -5.64
C PHE A 365 -1.98 -6.44 -5.34
N ILE A 366 -2.83 -6.38 -6.36
CA ILE A 366 -4.26 -6.68 -6.26
C ILE A 366 -4.64 -7.73 -7.29
N ASP A 367 -5.58 -8.60 -6.98
CA ASP A 367 -6.19 -9.54 -7.93
C ASP A 367 -7.54 -8.95 -8.36
N TYR A 368 -7.49 -7.98 -9.32
CA TYR A 368 -8.67 -7.18 -9.68
C TYR A 368 -9.74 -7.98 -10.43
N ASN A 369 -9.34 -9.09 -11.05
CA ASN A 369 -10.21 -9.92 -11.88
C ASN A 369 -10.54 -11.27 -11.25
N ASN A 370 -10.09 -11.53 -10.02
CA ASN A 370 -10.30 -12.77 -9.26
C ASN A 370 -9.77 -14.05 -9.94
N ASP A 371 -8.70 -13.95 -10.75
CA ASP A 371 -8.13 -15.12 -11.45
C ASP A 371 -7.09 -15.88 -10.61
N GLY A 372 -6.72 -15.34 -9.43
CA GLY A 372 -5.78 -15.91 -8.48
C GLY A 372 -4.32 -15.54 -8.76
N TRP A 373 -4.07 -14.59 -9.65
CA TRP A 373 -2.77 -13.96 -9.86
C TRP A 373 -2.83 -12.51 -9.42
N LYS A 374 -1.79 -12.06 -8.75
CA LYS A 374 -1.74 -10.67 -8.27
C LYS A 374 -1.26 -9.74 -9.36
N ASP A 375 -2.13 -8.82 -9.77
CA ASP A 375 -1.87 -7.75 -10.71
C ASP A 375 -1.18 -6.58 -10.01
N ILE A 376 -0.68 -5.62 -10.77
CA ILE A 376 -0.06 -4.42 -10.22
C ILE A 376 -0.90 -3.20 -10.58
N TYR A 377 -1.42 -2.51 -9.58
CA TYR A 377 -1.95 -1.16 -9.69
C TYR A 377 -0.86 -0.13 -9.36
N SER A 378 -0.91 1.02 -10.03
CA SER A 378 -0.08 2.19 -9.69
C SER A 378 -0.84 3.49 -9.89
N SER A 379 -0.81 4.37 -8.88
CA SER A 379 -1.21 5.78 -8.99
C SER A 379 -0.07 6.60 -9.57
N ASN A 380 -0.34 7.44 -10.58
CA ASN A 380 0.69 8.13 -11.36
C ASN A 380 0.49 9.66 -11.43
N GLY A 381 1.59 10.38 -11.59
CA GLY A 381 1.62 11.83 -11.77
C GLY A 381 3.02 12.39 -11.52
N ASP A 382 3.47 13.35 -12.31
CA ASP A 382 4.79 13.94 -12.10
C ASP A 382 4.90 14.68 -10.75
N VAL A 383 6.14 14.95 -10.34
CA VAL A 383 6.44 15.74 -9.13
C VAL A 383 5.91 17.16 -9.27
N ASP A 384 5.95 17.71 -10.47
CA ASP A 384 5.60 19.09 -10.79
C ASP A 384 4.96 19.21 -12.18
N GLU A 385 4.24 20.28 -12.41
CA GLU A 385 3.70 20.65 -13.73
C GLU A 385 4.83 21.20 -14.63
N VAL A 386 5.49 20.29 -15.34
CA VAL A 386 6.59 20.63 -16.25
C VAL A 386 6.11 20.82 -17.68
N ASN A 387 5.15 20.01 -18.10
CA ASN A 387 4.59 20.00 -19.46
C ASN A 387 3.21 19.32 -19.48
N GLU A 388 2.57 19.25 -20.64
CA GLU A 388 1.25 18.64 -20.86
C GLU A 388 1.13 17.15 -20.51
N LYS A 389 2.26 16.45 -20.30
CA LYS A 389 2.29 15.04 -19.93
C LYS A 389 2.49 14.83 -18.42
N SER A 390 2.66 15.91 -17.65
CA SER A 390 2.86 15.81 -16.21
C SER A 390 1.65 15.25 -15.45
N PRO A 391 0.38 15.59 -15.80
CA PRO A 391 -0.77 14.85 -15.31
C PRO A 391 -0.85 13.48 -16.01
N GLN A 392 -0.91 12.40 -15.22
CA GLN A 392 -0.93 11.03 -15.73
C GLN A 392 -2.16 10.28 -15.20
N HIS A 393 -2.62 9.27 -15.94
CA HIS A 393 -3.63 8.33 -15.45
C HIS A 393 -2.99 7.20 -14.65
N ASP A 394 -3.78 6.49 -13.87
CA ASP A 394 -3.35 5.30 -13.15
C ASP A 394 -2.98 4.16 -14.11
N SER A 395 -2.20 3.21 -13.64
CA SER A 395 -1.84 2.03 -14.42
C SER A 395 -2.36 0.75 -13.77
N MET A 396 -2.81 -0.19 -14.61
CA MET A 396 -3.14 -1.56 -14.23
C MET A 396 -2.33 -2.51 -15.12
N PHE A 397 -1.44 -3.29 -14.51
CA PHE A 397 -0.65 -4.30 -15.20
C PHE A 397 -1.16 -5.68 -14.79
N GLU A 398 -1.85 -6.36 -15.71
CA GLU A 398 -2.39 -7.70 -15.51
C GLU A 398 -1.28 -8.76 -15.51
N ASN A 399 -1.30 -9.63 -14.53
CA ASN A 399 -0.34 -10.69 -14.33
C ASN A 399 -0.67 -11.90 -15.23
N VAL A 400 0.25 -12.29 -16.09
CA VAL A 400 0.09 -13.43 -16.98
C VAL A 400 0.71 -14.67 -16.32
N GLU A 401 -0.09 -15.37 -15.52
CA GLU A 401 0.24 -16.67 -14.89
C GLU A 401 1.57 -16.64 -14.09
N GLY A 402 1.85 -15.56 -13.35
CA GLY A 402 3.06 -15.42 -12.53
C GLY A 402 4.36 -15.24 -13.30
N ARG A 403 4.30 -14.97 -14.62
CA ARG A 403 5.50 -14.92 -15.47
C ARG A 403 5.84 -13.53 -16.01
N SER A 404 4.82 -12.77 -16.37
CA SER A 404 4.99 -11.44 -16.97
C SER A 404 3.72 -10.64 -16.77
N PHE A 405 3.80 -9.33 -17.09
CA PHE A 405 2.67 -8.42 -17.01
C PHE A 405 2.36 -7.80 -18.36
N VAL A 406 1.09 -7.46 -18.56
CA VAL A 406 0.59 -6.69 -19.70
C VAL A 406 -0.18 -5.48 -19.22
N ASP A 407 -0.05 -4.35 -19.92
CA ASP A 407 -0.80 -3.14 -19.61
C ASP A 407 -2.25 -3.30 -20.09
N VAL A 408 -3.17 -3.21 -19.16
CA VAL A 408 -4.62 -3.27 -19.41
C VAL A 408 -5.35 -1.98 -18.99
N SER A 409 -4.61 -0.92 -18.66
CA SER A 409 -5.15 0.35 -18.15
C SER A 409 -6.29 0.90 -19.01
N ASP A 410 -6.15 0.86 -20.34
CA ASP A 410 -7.17 1.33 -21.30
C ASP A 410 -8.49 0.52 -21.23
N GLN A 411 -8.49 -0.65 -20.60
CA GLN A 411 -9.65 -1.51 -20.44
C GLN A 411 -10.38 -1.28 -19.11
N MET A 412 -9.81 -0.45 -18.21
CA MET A 412 -10.30 -0.24 -16.84
C MET A 412 -11.40 0.83 -16.73
N GLY A 413 -11.86 1.39 -17.83
CA GLY A 413 -12.93 2.41 -17.86
C GLY A 413 -12.43 3.84 -17.87
N GLN A 414 -13.32 4.78 -18.17
CA GLN A 414 -12.96 6.20 -18.35
C GLN A 414 -12.56 6.88 -17.04
N ASP A 415 -13.19 6.50 -15.93
CA ASP A 415 -12.88 7.08 -14.61
C ASP A 415 -11.48 6.66 -14.14
N PHE A 416 -11.03 5.45 -14.51
CA PHE A 416 -9.67 4.98 -14.26
C PHE A 416 -8.62 5.78 -15.05
N LEU A 417 -8.97 6.23 -16.26
CA LEU A 417 -8.07 6.98 -17.15
C LEU A 417 -8.03 8.49 -16.86
N HIS A 418 -8.62 8.94 -15.75
CA HIS A 418 -8.50 10.33 -15.31
C HIS A 418 -7.02 10.71 -15.13
N LYS A 419 -6.63 11.86 -15.70
CA LYS A 419 -5.26 12.37 -15.60
C LYS A 419 -5.17 13.44 -14.53
N GLY A 420 -4.27 13.24 -13.59
CA GLY A 420 -4.02 14.14 -12.47
C GLY A 420 -2.62 13.95 -11.89
N TYR A 421 -2.44 14.44 -10.69
CA TYR A 421 -1.21 14.28 -9.90
C TYR A 421 -1.51 13.32 -8.74
N GLN A 422 -1.76 12.05 -9.06
CA GLN A 422 -2.14 11.05 -8.08
C GLN A 422 -0.99 10.76 -7.10
N ARG A 423 -1.36 10.39 -5.87
CA ARG A 423 -0.41 10.14 -4.77
C ARG A 423 -0.73 8.85 -4.04
N GLY A 424 -1.40 8.93 -2.90
CA GLY A 424 -1.79 7.76 -2.11
C GLY A 424 -2.86 6.93 -2.78
N SER A 425 -2.82 5.62 -2.56
CA SER A 425 -3.92 4.70 -2.89
C SER A 425 -4.06 3.63 -1.82
N ALA A 426 -5.30 3.23 -1.54
CA ALA A 426 -5.63 2.15 -0.63
C ALA A 426 -6.66 1.21 -1.28
N PHE A 427 -6.66 -0.05 -0.85
CA PHE A 427 -7.40 -1.13 -1.46
C PHE A 427 -8.28 -1.84 -0.43
N GLY A 428 -9.44 -2.30 -0.85
CA GLY A 428 -10.39 -3.10 -0.06
C GLY A 428 -11.63 -3.41 -0.87
N ASP A 429 -12.38 -4.42 -0.46
CA ASP A 429 -13.71 -4.70 -1.01
C ASP A 429 -14.72 -3.82 -0.26
N LEU A 430 -14.99 -2.61 -0.78
CA LEU A 430 -15.81 -1.60 -0.12
C LEU A 430 -17.28 -1.99 -0.03
N ASN A 431 -17.79 -2.75 -0.98
CA ASN A 431 -19.19 -3.14 -1.06
C ASN A 431 -19.45 -4.60 -0.68
N ASN A 432 -18.40 -5.32 -0.25
CA ASN A 432 -18.42 -6.74 0.13
C ASN A 432 -18.94 -7.66 -1.00
N ASP A 433 -18.62 -7.36 -2.27
CA ASP A 433 -18.99 -8.18 -3.43
C ASP A 433 -17.89 -9.15 -3.89
N GLY A 434 -16.72 -9.09 -3.25
CA GLY A 434 -15.55 -9.92 -3.52
C GLY A 434 -14.63 -9.39 -4.60
N SER A 435 -14.83 -8.17 -5.05
CA SER A 435 -13.96 -7.49 -5.99
C SER A 435 -13.20 -6.38 -5.26
N LEU A 436 -11.88 -6.32 -5.42
CA LEU A 436 -11.10 -5.27 -4.78
C LEU A 436 -11.30 -3.93 -5.46
N ASP A 437 -11.67 -2.92 -4.67
CA ASP A 437 -11.86 -1.54 -5.05
C ASP A 437 -10.62 -0.71 -4.74
N ILE A 438 -10.55 0.51 -5.30
CA ILE A 438 -9.40 1.40 -5.19
C ILE A 438 -9.85 2.79 -4.74
N VAL A 439 -9.24 3.30 -3.68
CA VAL A 439 -9.36 4.71 -3.30
C VAL A 439 -8.05 5.42 -3.63
N VAL A 440 -8.11 6.52 -4.38
CA VAL A 440 -6.90 7.23 -4.82
C VAL A 440 -7.04 8.74 -4.61
N THR A 441 -5.97 9.36 -4.11
CA THR A 441 -5.85 10.81 -3.94
C THR A 441 -5.11 11.45 -5.10
N SER A 442 -5.44 12.70 -5.40
CA SER A 442 -4.76 13.53 -6.39
C SER A 442 -4.55 14.93 -5.84
N LEU A 443 -3.37 15.51 -6.06
CA LEU A 443 -3.05 16.85 -5.53
C LEU A 443 -4.01 17.90 -6.07
N ASN A 444 -4.57 18.71 -5.15
CA ASN A 444 -5.51 19.81 -5.41
C ASN A 444 -6.83 19.38 -6.09
N GLU A 445 -7.17 18.09 -6.00
CA GLU A 445 -8.39 17.50 -6.52
C GLU A 445 -9.15 16.74 -5.43
N SER A 446 -10.42 16.45 -5.70
CA SER A 446 -11.18 15.49 -4.89
C SER A 446 -10.65 14.07 -5.11
N PRO A 447 -10.70 13.20 -4.09
CA PRO A 447 -10.31 11.81 -4.25
C PRO A 447 -11.27 11.08 -5.20
N ARG A 448 -10.81 9.99 -5.78
CA ARG A 448 -11.67 9.05 -6.52
C ARG A 448 -11.86 7.78 -5.70
N ILE A 449 -13.08 7.27 -5.69
CA ILE A 449 -13.47 5.98 -5.09
C ILE A 449 -13.88 5.08 -6.25
N LEU A 450 -12.94 4.30 -6.73
CA LEU A 450 -13.07 3.49 -7.94
C LEU A 450 -13.61 2.11 -7.57
N MET A 451 -14.92 1.92 -7.72
CA MET A 451 -15.57 0.63 -7.51
C MET A 451 -15.29 -0.29 -8.69
N ASN A 452 -14.85 -1.49 -8.40
CA ASN A 452 -14.54 -2.51 -9.39
C ASN A 452 -15.82 -3.19 -9.88
N GLY A 453 -16.25 -2.88 -11.09
CA GLY A 453 -17.40 -3.51 -11.73
C GLY A 453 -17.04 -4.71 -12.60
N ALA A 454 -15.87 -5.32 -12.42
CA ALA A 454 -15.42 -6.43 -13.24
C ALA A 454 -16.22 -7.70 -12.95
N ASP A 455 -17.27 -7.95 -13.74
CA ASP A 455 -17.94 -9.26 -13.79
C ASP A 455 -17.04 -10.23 -14.59
N SER A 456 -16.01 -10.75 -13.92
CA SER A 456 -15.10 -11.74 -14.52
C SER A 456 -15.72 -13.14 -14.59
N GLY A 457 -16.80 -13.39 -13.85
CA GLY A 457 -17.35 -14.71 -13.63
C GLY A 457 -16.44 -15.62 -12.78
N ASN A 458 -15.38 -15.07 -12.21
CA ASN A 458 -14.46 -15.77 -11.31
C ASN A 458 -14.97 -15.74 -9.87
N HIS A 459 -14.57 -16.74 -9.10
CA HIS A 459 -14.90 -16.91 -7.70
C HIS A 459 -13.82 -16.30 -6.80
N TRP A 460 -14.16 -16.09 -5.53
CA TRP A 460 -13.29 -15.44 -4.56
C TRP A 460 -13.46 -15.98 -3.13
N LEU A 461 -12.52 -15.65 -2.27
CA LEU A 461 -12.62 -15.80 -0.83
C LEU A 461 -11.92 -14.62 -0.14
N GLU A 462 -12.57 -14.06 0.87
CA GLU A 462 -11.96 -13.10 1.76
C GLU A 462 -11.88 -13.65 3.19
N LEU A 463 -10.73 -13.46 3.87
CA LEU A 463 -10.53 -13.89 5.24
C LEU A 463 -10.35 -12.68 6.16
N SER A 464 -11.19 -12.57 7.18
CA SER A 464 -11.01 -11.68 8.32
C SER A 464 -10.36 -12.47 9.45
N LEU A 465 -9.06 -12.29 9.67
CA LEU A 465 -8.30 -13.01 10.70
C LEU A 465 -8.28 -12.21 12.00
N VAL A 466 -8.57 -12.88 13.13
CA VAL A 466 -8.56 -12.26 14.45
C VAL A 466 -7.57 -12.98 15.36
N GLY A 467 -6.49 -12.30 15.73
CA GLY A 467 -5.49 -12.79 16.68
C GLY A 467 -6.04 -12.82 18.12
N HIS A 468 -5.55 -13.75 18.91
CA HIS A 468 -5.81 -13.86 20.36
C HIS A 468 -4.54 -13.97 21.17
N LYS A 469 -3.53 -14.67 20.64
CA LYS A 469 -2.17 -14.70 21.15
C LYS A 469 -1.25 -13.83 20.30
N SER A 470 -1.49 -13.80 19.01
CA SER A 470 -0.97 -12.77 18.10
C SER A 470 -1.69 -11.44 18.35
N ALA A 471 -1.12 -10.33 17.89
CA ALA A 471 -1.83 -9.06 17.83
C ALA A 471 -3.20 -9.25 17.14
N ARG A 472 -4.21 -8.52 17.59
CA ARG A 472 -5.61 -8.73 17.19
C ARG A 472 -5.83 -8.61 15.69
N ASP A 473 -5.15 -7.69 15.03
CA ASP A 473 -5.20 -7.51 13.58
C ASP A 473 -4.51 -8.62 12.78
N ALA A 474 -3.86 -9.56 13.46
CA ALA A 474 -3.16 -10.69 12.86
C ALA A 474 -2.13 -10.30 11.76
N ILE A 475 -1.58 -9.08 11.81
CA ILE A 475 -0.59 -8.58 10.83
C ILE A 475 0.57 -9.56 10.77
N GLY A 476 0.97 -9.99 9.55
CA GLY A 476 1.99 -11.00 9.32
C GLY A 476 1.50 -12.45 9.30
N ALA A 477 0.22 -12.71 9.62
CA ALA A 477 -0.34 -14.06 9.47
C ALA A 477 -0.27 -14.51 8.01
N LYS A 478 0.37 -15.65 7.75
CA LYS A 478 0.55 -16.23 6.41
C LYS A 478 -0.56 -17.21 6.12
N VAL A 479 -1.12 -17.13 4.92
CA VAL A 479 -2.22 -17.99 4.45
C VAL A 479 -1.83 -18.70 3.18
N LYS A 480 -1.94 -20.02 3.19
CA LYS A 480 -1.88 -20.86 1.99
C LYS A 480 -3.24 -21.46 1.75
N LEU A 481 -3.82 -21.17 0.60
CA LEU A 481 -5.07 -21.74 0.14
C LEU A 481 -4.79 -22.78 -0.95
N THR A 482 -5.41 -23.95 -0.85
CA THR A 482 -5.35 -24.98 -1.89
C THR A 482 -6.75 -25.22 -2.44
N THR A 483 -6.93 -25.00 -3.75
CA THR A 483 -8.20 -25.20 -4.45
C THR A 483 -8.54 -26.69 -4.61
N ALA A 484 -9.76 -26.98 -5.05
CA ALA A 484 -10.19 -28.36 -5.31
C ALA A 484 -9.34 -29.06 -6.39
N SER A 485 -8.90 -28.32 -7.42
CA SER A 485 -8.00 -28.82 -8.45
C SER A 485 -6.56 -29.07 -7.95
N GLY A 486 -6.18 -28.47 -6.82
CA GLY A 486 -4.84 -28.57 -6.23
C GLY A 486 -3.93 -27.38 -6.52
N ARG A 487 -4.43 -26.29 -7.11
CA ARG A 487 -3.69 -25.04 -7.24
C ARG A 487 -3.45 -24.46 -5.84
N ALA A 488 -2.22 -24.06 -5.53
CA ALA A 488 -1.87 -23.36 -4.31
C ALA A 488 -1.81 -21.86 -4.56
N LEU A 489 -2.40 -21.08 -3.65
CA LEU A 489 -2.39 -19.62 -3.63
C LEU A 489 -1.85 -19.15 -2.29
N TYR A 490 -1.06 -18.10 -2.27
CA TYR A 490 -0.42 -17.59 -1.06
C TYR A 490 -0.73 -16.11 -0.86
N ASN A 491 -0.99 -15.73 0.37
CA ASN A 491 -1.15 -14.34 0.78
C ASN A 491 -0.84 -14.19 2.27
N HIS A 492 -0.79 -12.98 2.78
CA HIS A 492 -0.60 -12.70 4.19
C HIS A 492 -1.32 -11.41 4.58
N VAL A 493 -1.57 -11.21 5.88
CA VAL A 493 -2.13 -9.96 6.39
C VAL A 493 -1.08 -8.87 6.33
N ALA A 494 -1.32 -7.84 5.53
CA ALA A 494 -0.49 -6.64 5.41
C ALA A 494 -1.41 -5.43 5.19
N ILE A 495 -1.22 -4.39 5.98
CA ILE A 495 -2.04 -3.17 5.97
C ILE A 495 -1.28 -2.02 5.32
N SER A 496 0.01 -1.88 5.59
CA SER A 496 0.86 -0.85 4.99
C SER A 496 1.20 -1.23 3.55
N VAL A 497 0.58 -0.54 2.58
CA VAL A 497 0.69 -0.83 1.15
C VAL A 497 0.87 0.48 0.39
N GLY A 498 1.79 0.50 -0.57
CA GLY A 498 1.98 1.61 -1.49
C GLY A 498 2.71 2.81 -0.87
N PHE A 499 2.19 3.99 -1.12
CA PHE A 499 2.76 5.27 -0.71
C PHE A 499 1.87 5.96 0.32
N MET A 500 2.35 6.16 1.53
CA MET A 500 1.66 6.89 2.60
C MET A 500 0.28 6.33 2.99
N SER A 501 -0.02 5.07 2.70
CA SER A 501 -1.38 4.56 2.75
C SER A 501 -1.50 3.29 3.57
N SER A 502 -2.71 3.02 4.04
CA SER A 502 -3.12 1.77 4.67
C SER A 502 -4.33 1.18 3.96
N SER A 503 -4.25 -0.10 3.64
CA SER A 503 -5.32 -0.85 3.00
C SER A 503 -6.06 -1.73 4.00
N ASP A 504 -7.22 -2.25 3.61
CA ASP A 504 -7.98 -3.22 4.39
C ASP A 504 -7.12 -4.42 4.80
N LYS A 505 -7.26 -4.86 6.04
CA LYS A 505 -6.52 -6.01 6.61
C LYS A 505 -7.03 -7.37 6.16
N ARG A 506 -8.20 -7.46 5.53
CA ARG A 506 -8.75 -8.73 5.04
C ARG A 506 -7.84 -9.33 3.97
N VAL A 507 -7.72 -10.67 4.00
CA VAL A 507 -6.88 -11.41 3.05
C VAL A 507 -7.72 -11.91 1.91
N HIS A 508 -7.59 -11.28 0.75
CA HIS A 508 -8.34 -11.60 -0.45
C HIS A 508 -7.64 -12.67 -1.30
N PHE A 509 -8.42 -13.58 -1.88
CA PHE A 509 -8.02 -14.60 -2.86
C PHE A 509 -9.00 -14.65 -4.01
N GLY A 510 -8.56 -14.36 -5.23
CA GLY A 510 -9.25 -14.78 -6.43
C GLY A 510 -9.05 -16.27 -6.67
N LEU A 511 -10.07 -16.96 -7.11
CA LEU A 511 -10.08 -18.42 -7.27
C LEU A 511 -10.23 -18.87 -8.73
N GLY A 512 -10.42 -17.92 -9.66
CA GLY A 512 -10.77 -18.26 -11.03
C GLY A 512 -12.11 -19.00 -11.08
N SER A 513 -12.18 -20.06 -11.83
CA SER A 513 -13.38 -20.89 -11.96
C SER A 513 -13.64 -21.87 -10.80
N GLU A 514 -12.85 -21.84 -9.74
CA GLU A 514 -12.92 -22.79 -8.63
C GLU A 514 -13.97 -22.38 -7.59
N THR A 515 -14.98 -23.20 -7.38
CA THR A 515 -16.08 -22.97 -6.42
C THR A 515 -15.84 -23.57 -5.03
N LYS A 516 -14.77 -24.36 -4.89
CA LYS A 516 -14.45 -25.09 -3.65
C LYS A 516 -12.97 -24.99 -3.31
N ILE A 517 -12.71 -24.85 -2.04
CA ILE A 517 -11.38 -24.80 -1.46
C ILE A 517 -11.16 -26.07 -0.66
N ARG A 518 -10.10 -26.82 -1.00
CA ARG A 518 -9.74 -28.07 -0.32
C ARG A 518 -9.25 -27.80 1.09
N SER A 519 -8.31 -26.84 1.24
CA SER A 519 -7.76 -26.46 2.54
C SER A 519 -7.29 -25.03 2.55
N ILE A 520 -7.34 -24.42 3.75
CA ILE A 520 -6.74 -23.13 4.08
C ILE A 520 -5.82 -23.38 5.27
N GLU A 521 -4.53 -23.22 5.07
CA GLU A 521 -3.50 -23.35 6.09
C GLU A 521 -3.09 -21.94 6.54
N ILE A 522 -3.28 -21.62 7.83
CA ILE A 522 -2.94 -20.34 8.43
C ILE A 522 -1.78 -20.55 9.40
N ARG A 523 -0.70 -19.80 9.21
CA ARG A 523 0.39 -19.67 10.18
C ARG A 523 0.26 -18.30 10.85
N TRP A 524 -0.17 -18.30 12.09
CA TRP A 524 -0.31 -17.11 12.92
C TRP A 524 1.06 -16.58 13.37
N PRO A 525 1.22 -15.26 13.60
CA PRO A 525 2.46 -14.68 14.14
C PRO A 525 2.93 -15.36 15.44
N SER A 526 2.01 -15.77 16.30
CA SER A 526 2.29 -16.56 17.52
C SER A 526 2.96 -17.92 17.28
N GLY A 527 3.10 -18.35 16.01
CA GLY A 527 3.59 -19.68 15.61
C GLY A 527 2.52 -20.76 15.59
N ILE A 528 1.28 -20.49 16.02
CA ILE A 528 0.16 -21.42 15.93
C ILE A 528 -0.14 -21.70 14.45
N ARG A 529 -0.48 -22.97 14.15
CA ARG A 529 -0.91 -23.39 12.82
C ARG A 529 -2.36 -23.88 12.87
N GLN A 530 -3.18 -23.40 11.96
CA GLN A 530 -4.59 -23.76 11.85
C GLN A 530 -4.90 -24.21 10.44
N THR A 531 -5.76 -25.20 10.29
CA THR A 531 -6.20 -25.69 8.99
C THR A 531 -7.71 -25.78 8.93
N LEU A 532 -8.31 -25.15 7.93
CA LEU A 532 -9.70 -25.29 7.57
C LEU A 532 -9.79 -26.15 6.32
N THR A 533 -10.85 -26.96 6.20
CA THR A 533 -11.07 -27.85 5.05
C THR A 533 -12.47 -27.68 4.48
N ASP A 534 -12.62 -27.97 3.19
CA ASP A 534 -13.90 -28.00 2.50
C ASP A 534 -14.68 -26.67 2.59
N VAL A 535 -14.00 -25.55 2.41
CA VAL A 535 -14.57 -24.20 2.43
C VAL A 535 -15.17 -23.88 1.06
N ALA A 536 -16.37 -23.28 1.05
CA ALA A 536 -17.01 -22.81 -0.18
C ALA A 536 -16.45 -21.44 -0.57
N ALA A 537 -16.38 -21.16 -1.89
CA ALA A 537 -16.07 -19.85 -2.45
C ALA A 537 -17.20 -18.81 -2.22
N ASP A 538 -16.99 -17.60 -2.68
CA ASP A 538 -17.91 -16.46 -2.73
C ASP A 538 -18.43 -16.05 -1.35
N ARG A 539 -17.50 -15.82 -0.44
CA ARG A 539 -17.81 -15.38 0.91
C ARG A 539 -16.66 -14.67 1.62
N MET A 540 -17.01 -13.85 2.56
CA MET A 540 -16.12 -13.44 3.64
C MET A 540 -16.21 -14.47 4.77
N LEU A 541 -15.05 -14.88 5.30
CA LEU A 541 -14.95 -15.84 6.40
C LEU A 541 -14.12 -15.24 7.53
N LYS A 542 -14.75 -15.05 8.68
CA LYS A 542 -14.05 -14.69 9.91
C LYS A 542 -13.40 -15.94 10.50
N VAL A 543 -12.11 -15.83 10.84
CA VAL A 543 -11.33 -16.91 11.44
C VAL A 543 -10.60 -16.39 12.66
N ASP A 544 -10.94 -16.93 13.81
CA ASP A 544 -10.27 -16.64 15.07
C ASP A 544 -9.06 -17.54 15.28
N GLU A 545 -7.96 -16.99 15.81
CA GLU A 545 -6.79 -17.74 16.19
C GLU A 545 -7.15 -18.74 17.30
N PRO A 546 -6.82 -20.05 17.18
CA PRO A 546 -7.16 -21.02 18.20
C PRO A 546 -6.32 -20.84 19.47
N ALA A 547 -6.89 -21.17 20.61
CA ALA A 547 -6.22 -21.04 21.90
C ALA A 547 -4.96 -21.95 22.03
N LYS A 548 -4.84 -23.00 21.22
CA LYS A 548 -3.72 -23.96 21.15
C LYS A 548 -3.58 -24.52 19.75
#